data_992c22cbf996deada5bc6cab9a04d3ba
#
_entry.id   992c22cbf996deada5bc6cab9a04d3ba
#
_cell.length_a   1.000
_cell.length_b   1.000
_cell.length_c   1.000
_cell.angle_alpha   90.00
_cell.angle_beta   90.00
_cell.angle_gamma   90.00
#
_symmetry.space_group_name_H-M   'P 1'
#
loop_
_entity.id
_entity.type
_entity.pdbx_description
1 polymer ?
#
loop_
_entity_poly.entity_id
_entity_poly.type
_entity_poly.pdbx_seq_one_letter_code
_entity_poly.pdbx_strand_id
1 'polypeptide(L)'
;AIQEKMENEDEYYPKAVYVNFINRDAVEYSSLRGDSGRYVKSKDHYLIMGNVFFYNREEQQSLSTNELIWSPNKRKIYSNQKVQVNTPNDQMIGNGMEANHDFSNYKFTGGITGYFQVDSLITQPDTSQSRVLNQP
;
A
#
# COMPACT_ATOMS: atom_id res chain seq x y z
N ALA A 1 1.92 -17.24 9.17
CA ALA A 1 2.75 -16.54 10.16
C ALA A 1 2.53 -17.12 11.54
N ILE A 2 3.54 -17.01 12.38
CA ILE A 2 3.43 -17.45 13.76
C ILE A 2 2.80 -16.32 14.55
N GLN A 3 1.79 -16.67 15.33
CA GLN A 3 1.06 -15.71 16.13
C GLN A 3 1.45 -15.86 17.59
N GLU A 4 1.67 -14.74 18.27
CA GLU A 4 2.00 -14.71 19.69
C GLU A 4 1.09 -13.71 20.40
N LYS A 5 0.57 -14.09 21.57
CA LYS A 5 -0.24 -13.17 22.36
C LYS A 5 0.63 -12.32 23.25
N MET A 6 0.28 -11.07 23.40
CA MET A 6 0.95 -10.12 24.26
C MET A 6 0.11 -9.86 25.51
N GLU A 7 0.67 -9.17 26.50
CA GLU A 7 0.02 -8.99 27.80
C GLU A 7 -1.37 -8.38 27.72
N ASN A 8 -1.56 -7.41 26.84
CA ASN A 8 -2.85 -6.71 26.70
C ASN A 8 -3.72 -7.35 25.64
N GLU A 9 -3.49 -8.63 25.35
CA GLU A 9 -4.22 -9.41 24.37
C GLU A 9 -3.98 -9.00 22.93
N ASP A 10 -3.00 -8.13 22.69
CA ASP A 10 -2.54 -7.90 21.33
C ASP A 10 -1.91 -9.19 20.79
N GLU A 11 -1.93 -9.33 19.48
CA GLU A 11 -1.33 -10.48 18.82
C GLU A 11 -0.20 -10.01 17.94
N TYR A 12 0.88 -10.75 17.95
CA TYR A 12 2.06 -10.38 17.19
C TYR A 12 2.39 -11.46 16.16
N TYR A 13 2.64 -11.04 14.95
CA TYR A 13 3.01 -11.91 13.84
C TYR A 13 4.42 -11.55 13.42
N PRO A 14 5.43 -12.30 13.89
CA PRO A 14 6.84 -11.93 13.66
C PRO A 14 7.35 -12.24 12.26
N LYS A 15 6.60 -12.97 11.49
CA LYS A 15 7.00 -13.33 10.13
C LYS A 15 6.11 -12.64 9.13
N ALA A 16 6.40 -12.83 7.85
CA ALA A 16 5.67 -12.16 6.78
C ALA A 16 4.17 -12.31 6.92
N VAL A 17 3.48 -11.21 6.69
CA VAL A 17 2.02 -11.13 6.78
C VAL A 17 1.48 -10.90 5.37
N TYR A 18 0.44 -11.65 5.02
CA TYR A 18 -0.26 -11.48 3.76
C TYR A 18 -1.74 -11.38 4.03
N VAL A 19 -2.38 -10.39 3.40
CA VAL A 19 -3.83 -10.24 3.47
C VAL A 19 -4.33 -10.14 2.04
N ASN A 20 -5.30 -10.97 1.70
CA ASN A 20 -5.93 -10.94 0.39
C ASN A 20 -7.36 -10.46 0.58
N PHE A 21 -7.72 -9.40 -0.11
CA PHE A 21 -9.07 -8.85 -0.06
C PHE A 21 -9.88 -9.48 -1.20
N ILE A 22 -10.96 -10.16 -0.82
CA ILE A 22 -11.75 -10.97 -1.75
C ILE A 22 -13.17 -10.44 -1.75
N ASN A 23 -13.76 -10.28 -2.93
CA ASN A 23 -15.13 -9.81 -3.04
C ASN A 23 -16.12 -10.99 -2.89
N ARG A 24 -17.41 -10.71 -3.07
CA ARG A 24 -18.46 -11.72 -2.90
C ARG A 24 -18.32 -12.88 -3.86
N ASP A 25 -17.74 -12.65 -5.02
CA ASP A 25 -17.57 -13.68 -6.04
C ASP A 25 -16.27 -14.45 -5.86
N ALA A 26 -15.63 -14.31 -4.69
CA ALA A 26 -14.37 -14.93 -4.35
C ALA A 26 -13.23 -14.50 -5.29
N VAL A 27 -13.33 -13.30 -5.83
CA VAL A 27 -12.29 -12.74 -6.67
C VAL A 27 -11.42 -11.82 -5.81
N GLU A 28 -10.11 -12.04 -5.84
CA GLU A 28 -9.16 -11.20 -5.12
C GLU A 28 -9.02 -9.87 -5.86
N TYR A 29 -9.31 -8.77 -5.18
CA TYR A 29 -9.19 -7.45 -5.79
C TYR A 29 -8.01 -6.65 -5.24
N SER A 30 -7.50 -7.00 -4.09
CA SER A 30 -6.34 -6.33 -3.49
C SER A 30 -5.55 -7.29 -2.64
N SER A 31 -4.28 -6.97 -2.47
CA SER A 31 -3.41 -7.72 -1.56
C SER A 31 -2.55 -6.77 -0.76
N LEU A 32 -2.16 -7.20 0.43
CA LEU A 32 -1.34 -6.42 1.35
C LEU A 32 -0.32 -7.36 1.96
N ARG A 33 0.95 -6.95 1.96
CA ARG A 33 2.00 -7.74 2.58
C ARG A 33 2.94 -6.84 3.39
N GLY A 34 3.56 -7.44 4.37
CA GLY A 34 4.60 -6.78 5.16
C GLY A 34 5.50 -7.83 5.80
N ASP A 35 6.58 -7.38 6.39
CA ASP A 35 7.55 -8.30 7.00
C ASP A 35 7.06 -8.85 8.32
N SER A 36 6.25 -8.08 9.04
CA SER A 36 5.66 -8.52 10.30
C SER A 36 4.37 -7.76 10.53
N GLY A 37 3.62 -8.16 11.55
CA GLY A 37 2.37 -7.50 11.86
C GLY A 37 2.00 -7.65 13.32
N ARG A 38 1.05 -6.83 13.74
CA ARG A 38 0.56 -6.82 15.10
C ARG A 38 -0.91 -6.42 15.07
N TYR A 39 -1.74 -7.19 15.78
CA TYR A 39 -3.12 -6.80 16.00
C TYR A 39 -3.19 -6.05 17.32
N VAL A 40 -3.68 -4.81 17.28
CA VAL A 40 -3.81 -3.95 18.46
C VAL A 40 -5.27 -4.01 18.90
N LYS A 41 -5.56 -4.81 19.91
CA LYS A 41 -6.93 -5.09 20.31
C LYS A 41 -7.66 -3.83 20.76
N SER A 42 -7.01 -2.97 21.52
CA SER A 42 -7.63 -1.77 22.03
C SER A 42 -8.14 -0.83 20.95
N LYS A 43 -7.55 -0.91 19.76
CA LYS A 43 -7.91 -0.05 18.63
C LYS A 43 -8.56 -0.83 17.48
N ASP A 44 -8.64 -2.14 17.63
CA ASP A 44 -9.23 -3.03 16.64
C ASP A 44 -8.64 -2.77 15.25
N HIS A 45 -7.32 -2.77 15.18
CA HIS A 45 -6.65 -2.61 13.90
C HIS A 45 -5.35 -3.43 13.84
N TYR A 46 -4.87 -3.64 12.62
CA TYR A 46 -3.61 -4.32 12.38
C TYR A 46 -2.56 -3.30 12.01
N LEU A 47 -1.39 -3.45 12.60
CA LEU A 47 -0.21 -2.66 12.26
C LEU A 47 0.71 -3.57 11.45
N ILE A 48 0.96 -3.23 10.21
CA ILE A 48 1.80 -3.99 9.29
C ILE A 48 3.10 -3.23 9.15
N MET A 49 4.23 -3.93 9.33
CA MET A 49 5.53 -3.29 9.43
C MET A 49 6.55 -3.93 8.51
N GLY A 50 7.39 -3.09 7.93
CA GLY A 50 8.53 -3.51 7.12
C GLY A 50 8.16 -3.85 5.69
N ASN A 51 8.69 -3.09 4.74
CA ASN A 51 8.50 -3.34 3.31
C ASN A 51 7.04 -3.61 2.96
N VAL A 52 6.16 -2.74 3.45
CA VAL A 52 4.73 -2.91 3.24
C VAL A 52 4.39 -2.58 1.81
N PHE A 53 3.64 -3.48 1.18
CA PHE A 53 3.22 -3.30 -0.20
C PHE A 53 1.76 -3.66 -0.32
N PHE A 54 0.96 -2.72 -0.82
CA PHE A 54 -0.45 -2.90 -1.07
C PHE A 54 -0.68 -2.75 -2.57
N TYR A 55 -1.45 -3.67 -3.15
CA TYR A 55 -1.72 -3.65 -4.58
C TYR A 55 -3.19 -3.86 -4.86
N ASN A 56 -3.77 -2.97 -5.68
CA ASN A 56 -5.14 -3.13 -6.15
C ASN A 56 -5.08 -3.58 -7.62
N ARG A 57 -5.68 -4.73 -7.90
CA ARG A 57 -5.60 -5.33 -9.24
C ARG A 57 -6.44 -4.60 -10.26
N GLU A 58 -7.63 -4.16 -9.86
CA GLU A 58 -8.55 -3.53 -10.80
C GLU A 58 -8.01 -2.20 -11.31
N GLU A 59 -7.49 -1.40 -10.41
CA GLU A 59 -6.99 -0.09 -10.76
C GLU A 59 -5.52 -0.10 -11.13
N GLN A 60 -4.84 -1.23 -10.92
CA GLN A 60 -3.40 -1.37 -11.15
C GLN A 60 -2.63 -0.30 -10.40
N GLN A 61 -2.99 -0.12 -9.15
CA GLN A 61 -2.37 0.86 -8.27
C GLN A 61 -1.68 0.16 -7.13
N SER A 62 -0.55 0.70 -6.70
CA SER A 62 0.17 0.15 -5.56
C SER A 62 0.58 1.23 -4.59
N LEU A 63 0.80 0.81 -3.35
CA LEU A 63 1.27 1.65 -2.27
C LEU A 63 2.43 0.95 -1.61
N SER A 64 3.54 1.66 -1.43
CA SER A 64 4.70 1.15 -0.71
C SER A 64 4.99 2.08 0.45
N THR A 65 5.24 1.51 1.61
CA THR A 65 5.57 2.27 2.82
C THR A 65 6.27 1.35 3.81
N ASN A 66 6.76 1.90 4.92
CA ASN A 66 7.40 1.09 5.95
C ASN A 66 6.44 0.61 7.02
N GLU A 67 5.30 1.28 7.16
CA GLU A 67 4.37 0.94 8.21
C GLU A 67 2.96 1.34 7.77
N LEU A 68 2.02 0.43 7.95
CA LEU A 68 0.65 0.65 7.52
C LEU A 68 -0.31 0.14 8.58
N ILE A 69 -1.36 0.89 8.83
CA ILE A 69 -2.44 0.48 9.73
C ILE A 69 -3.62 0.08 8.87
N TRP A 70 -4.14 -1.12 9.12
CA TRP A 70 -5.35 -1.60 8.45
C TRP A 70 -6.45 -1.76 9.48
N SER A 71 -7.56 -1.06 9.25
CA SER A 71 -8.74 -1.15 10.12
C SER A 71 -9.85 -1.85 9.35
N PRO A 72 -10.08 -3.15 9.62
CA PRO A 72 -11.12 -3.90 8.90
C PRO A 72 -12.52 -3.31 9.12
N ASN A 73 -12.82 -2.89 10.34
CA ASN A 73 -14.15 -2.35 10.65
C ASN A 73 -14.44 -1.06 9.90
N LYS A 74 -13.43 -0.23 9.72
CA LYS A 74 -13.60 1.02 8.98
C LYS A 74 -13.35 0.83 7.49
N ARG A 75 -12.86 -0.33 7.10
CA ARG A 75 -12.50 -0.65 5.71
C ARG A 75 -11.50 0.36 5.17
N LYS A 76 -10.51 0.70 5.99
CA LYS A 76 -9.53 1.71 5.63
C LYS A 76 -8.12 1.27 5.94
N ILE A 77 -7.19 1.88 5.20
CA ILE A 77 -5.77 1.75 5.47
C ILE A 77 -5.20 3.15 5.71
N TYR A 78 -4.22 3.22 6.58
CA TYR A 78 -3.57 4.47 6.96
C TYR A 78 -2.07 4.30 7.04
N SER A 79 -1.33 5.35 6.77
CA SER A 79 0.09 5.38 7.08
C SER A 79 0.44 6.77 7.57
N ASN A 80 1.32 6.84 8.58
CA ASN A 80 1.89 8.10 9.06
C ASN A 80 3.31 8.30 8.55
N GLN A 81 3.78 7.38 7.72
CA GLN A 81 5.12 7.37 7.18
C GLN A 81 5.13 7.96 5.77
N LYS A 82 6.32 8.04 5.19
CA LYS A 82 6.44 8.35 3.78
C LYS A 82 5.80 7.22 2.98
N VAL A 83 5.01 7.58 1.99
CA VAL A 83 4.34 6.60 1.14
C VAL A 83 4.66 6.89 -0.32
N GLN A 84 4.71 5.83 -1.11
CA GLN A 84 4.84 5.95 -2.55
C GLN A 84 3.66 5.24 -3.20
N VAL A 85 2.95 5.96 -4.04
CA VAL A 85 1.79 5.43 -4.76
C VAL A 85 2.15 5.37 -6.23
N ASN A 86 1.95 4.21 -6.84
CA ASN A 86 2.15 4.03 -8.28
C ASN A 86 0.82 3.71 -8.93
N THR A 87 0.51 4.42 -9.99
CA THR A 87 -0.63 4.13 -10.85
C THR A 87 -0.08 3.77 -12.22
N PRO A 88 -0.91 3.38 -13.18
CA PRO A 88 -0.41 3.10 -14.53
C PRO A 88 0.35 4.28 -15.15
N ASN A 89 -0.02 5.51 -14.80
CA ASN A 89 0.55 6.69 -15.42
C ASN A 89 1.35 7.58 -14.50
N ASP A 90 1.27 7.38 -13.19
CA ASP A 90 1.85 8.32 -12.24
C ASP A 90 2.58 7.62 -11.11
N GLN A 91 3.55 8.33 -10.56
CA GLN A 91 4.18 7.94 -9.33
C GLN A 91 4.15 9.15 -8.40
N MET A 92 3.63 8.94 -7.19
CA MET A 92 3.49 10.02 -6.22
C MET A 92 4.16 9.63 -4.92
N ILE A 93 4.83 10.59 -4.31
CA ILE A 93 5.46 10.39 -3.01
C ILE A 93 4.85 11.42 -2.07
N GLY A 94 4.38 10.95 -0.93
CA GLY A 94 3.76 11.84 0.04
C GLY A 94 4.08 11.43 1.46
N ASN A 95 3.57 12.22 2.39
CA ASN A 95 3.76 11.98 3.82
C ASN A 95 2.41 11.67 4.42
N GLY A 96 2.27 10.45 4.91
CA GLY A 96 0.99 10.01 5.45
C GLY A 96 -0.04 9.79 4.37
N MET A 97 -0.94 8.86 4.63
CA MET A 97 -2.00 8.57 3.68
C MET A 97 -3.17 7.91 4.38
N GLU A 98 -4.34 8.16 3.86
CA GLU A 98 -5.56 7.47 4.26
C GLU A 98 -6.26 7.04 2.98
N ALA A 99 -6.71 5.79 2.94
CA ALA A 99 -7.38 5.25 1.77
C ALA A 99 -8.41 4.21 2.19
N ASN A 100 -9.38 3.98 1.31
CA ASN A 100 -10.24 2.82 1.44
C ASN A 100 -9.40 1.57 1.18
N HIS A 101 -9.74 0.45 1.79
CA HIS A 101 -8.92 -0.75 1.66
C HIS A 101 -9.04 -1.39 0.26
N ASP A 102 -9.95 -0.91 -0.58
CA ASP A 102 -9.98 -1.29 -1.99
C ASP A 102 -9.25 -0.26 -2.85
N PHE A 103 -8.68 0.75 -2.22
CA PHE A 103 -7.91 1.82 -2.85
C PHE A 103 -8.72 2.64 -3.85
N SER A 104 -10.05 2.64 -3.72
CA SER A 104 -10.93 3.39 -4.61
C SER A 104 -10.85 4.89 -4.36
N ASN A 105 -10.37 5.29 -3.19
CA ASN A 105 -10.28 6.69 -2.82
C ASN A 105 -9.15 6.84 -1.80
N TYR A 106 -8.22 7.77 -2.05
CA TYR A 106 -7.10 7.97 -1.14
C TYR A 106 -6.70 9.43 -1.12
N LYS A 107 -6.02 9.83 -0.05
CA LYS A 107 -5.47 11.17 0.09
C LYS A 107 -4.18 11.12 0.91
N PHE A 108 -3.28 12.04 0.62
CA PHE A 108 -2.05 12.20 1.37
C PHE A 108 -2.32 13.17 2.52
N THR A 109 -2.24 12.68 3.74
CA THR A 109 -2.60 13.47 4.92
C THR A 109 -1.58 14.54 5.27
N GLY A 110 -0.33 14.35 4.87
CA GLY A 110 0.75 15.30 5.09
C GLY A 110 1.27 15.95 3.82
N GLY A 111 0.52 15.80 2.72
CA GLY A 111 0.87 16.43 1.46
C GLY A 111 1.77 15.60 0.57
N ILE A 112 1.88 16.01 -0.66
CA ILE A 112 2.69 15.37 -1.69
C ILE A 112 4.04 16.04 -1.76
N THR A 113 5.12 15.25 -1.75
CA THR A 113 6.48 15.77 -1.86
C THR A 113 7.14 15.44 -3.19
N GLY A 114 6.55 14.52 -3.96
CA GLY A 114 7.06 14.17 -5.28
C GLY A 114 5.95 13.69 -6.19
N TYR A 115 6.04 14.05 -7.45
CA TYR A 115 5.07 13.63 -8.45
C TYR A 115 5.82 13.41 -9.75
N PHE A 116 5.65 12.23 -10.34
CA PHE A 116 6.29 11.87 -11.60
C PHE A 116 5.23 11.28 -12.51
N GLN A 117 5.13 11.80 -13.71
CA GLN A 117 4.23 11.24 -14.70
C GLN A 117 5.00 10.25 -15.54
N VAL A 118 4.43 9.06 -15.70
CA VAL A 118 5.02 8.01 -16.50
C VAL A 118 4.29 7.98 -17.83
N ASP A 119 5.05 8.09 -18.94
CA ASP A 119 4.45 8.04 -20.26
C ASP A 119 4.40 6.59 -20.70
N SER A 120 3.22 6.01 -20.66
CA SER A 120 3.04 4.61 -20.99
C SER A 120 3.30 4.32 -22.47
N LEU A 121 3.33 5.36 -23.31
CA LEU A 121 3.64 5.18 -24.72
C LEU A 121 5.10 4.93 -24.95
N ILE A 122 5.96 5.19 -23.97
CA ILE A 122 7.38 4.95 -24.08
C ILE A 122 7.70 3.58 -23.54
N THR A 123 6.91 2.64 -23.85
CA THR A 123 7.28 1.27 -23.52
C THR A 123 8.22 0.74 -24.54
N GLN A 124 8.39 1.42 -25.67
CA GLN A 124 9.29 1.03 -26.68
C GLN A 124 10.66 1.48 -26.35
N PRO A 125 11.58 0.67 -26.61
CA PRO A 125 12.96 1.07 -26.35
C PRO A 125 13.33 2.12 -27.32
N ASP A 126 13.31 2.61 -27.76
CA ASP A 126 13.58 3.34 -28.58
C ASP A 126 14.42 4.17 -28.44
N THR A 127 14.42 4.06 -28.85
CA THR A 127 14.80 4.39 -28.69
C THR A 127 15.29 5.31 -28.33
N SER A 128 15.57 5.66 -28.72
CA SER A 128 15.78 6.37 -28.25
C SER A 128 15.83 7.11 -27.36
N GLN A 129 15.62 6.93 -27.16
CA GLN A 129 15.46 7.59 -26.39
C GLN A 129 15.34 8.12 -25.43
N SER A 130 15.37 8.01 -25.51
CA SER A 130 15.01 8.44 -24.70
C SER A 130 14.86 9.13 -23.83
N ARG A 131 14.85 9.27 -24.14
CA ARG A 131 14.51 9.84 -23.53
C ARG A 131 14.53 10.35 -22.56
N VAL A 132 14.58 10.27 -22.88
CA VAL A 132 14.30 10.61 -22.10
C VAL A 132 14.23 11.14 -21.34
N LEU A 133 14.34 11.09 -21.74
CA LEU A 133 14.03 11.60 -21.20
C LEU A 133 13.94 12.19 -20.59
N ASN A 134 14.02 12.21 -21.22
CA ASN A 134 13.72 12.70 -20.93
C ASN A 134 13.58 13.13 -20.71
N GLN A 135 13.61 13.10 -21.25
CA GLN A 135 13.31 13.35 -21.36
C GLN A 135 13.11 13.48 -21.13
N PRO A 136 13.29 13.72 -21.56
CA PRO A 136 13.11 13.67 -21.57
C PRO A 136 13.01 13.79 -21.34
#